data_7b2f2440d4d0fc45562337d6445d14c7
#
_entry.id   7b2f2440d4d0fc45562337d6445d14c7
#
_cell.length_a   1.000
_cell.length_b   1.000
_cell.length_c   1.000
_cell.angle_alpha   90.00
_cell.angle_beta   90.00
_cell.angle_gamma   90.00
#
_symmetry.space_group_name_H-M   'P 1'
#
loop_
_entity.id
_entity.type
_entity.pdbx_description
1 polymer ?
#
loop_
_entity_poly.entity_id
_entity_poly.type
_entity_poly.pdbx_seq_one_letter_code
_entity_poly.pdbx_strand_id
1 'polypeptide(L)'
;MAGWTKTVAKIASPCYIKTMEEGQDWVYSDIVKDHFLNPRNFLMGDESAFQADAVGLVGNPICGDQMKMYIKVDSATDCISDIRWKTYGCASAIASTSALSEIAKGKTLDEALKITAKDIDDYLGTLPKHKFHCSILGHDALKDAIEKYRASKQ
;
A
#
# COMPACT_ATOMS: atom_id res chain seq x y z
N MET A 1 3.51 24.84 8.10
CA MET A 1 4.42 23.72 7.85
C MET A 1 5.49 23.47 8.92
N ALA A 2 5.77 24.43 9.77
CA ALA A 2 6.76 24.27 10.86
C ALA A 2 6.28 23.41 12.06
N GLY A 3 4.99 23.06 12.16
CA GLY A 3 4.44 22.31 13.28
C GLY A 3 4.58 20.77 13.21
N TRP A 4 4.86 20.23 12.03
CA TRP A 4 4.92 18.79 11.80
C TRP A 4 6.24 18.14 12.18
N THR A 5 7.32 18.89 12.08
CA THR A 5 8.68 18.41 12.43
C THR A 5 8.85 18.09 13.91
N LYS A 6 8.11 18.76 14.79
CA LYS A 6 8.19 18.54 16.23
C LYS A 6 7.37 17.36 16.75
N THR A 7 6.33 16.95 16.01
CA THR A 7 5.45 15.85 16.42
C THR A 7 6.00 14.49 15.99
N VAL A 8 6.65 14.43 14.81
CA VAL A 8 7.28 13.20 14.30
C VAL A 8 8.49 12.81 15.16
N ALA A 9 9.26 13.78 15.63
CA ALA A 9 10.43 13.54 16.51
C ALA A 9 10.06 12.95 17.88
N LYS A 10 8.79 13.06 18.29
CA LYS A 10 8.31 12.53 19.58
C LYS A 10 7.85 11.06 19.52
N ILE A 11 7.61 10.53 18.31
CA ILE A 11 7.08 9.19 18.09
C ILE A 11 8.19 8.22 17.64
N ALA A 12 9.27 8.74 17.07
CA ALA A 12 10.40 7.91 16.64
C ALA A 12 11.28 7.55 17.86
N SER A 13 11.49 6.25 18.09
CA SER A 13 12.42 5.80 19.11
C SER A 13 13.86 6.30 18.79
N PRO A 14 14.69 6.55 19.81
CA PRO A 14 16.08 6.97 19.59
C PRO A 14 16.89 6.03 18.69
N CYS A 15 16.57 4.74 18.69
CA CYS A 15 17.19 3.75 17.80
C CYS A 15 16.84 3.97 16.31
N TYR A 16 15.64 4.43 16.03
CA TYR A 16 15.20 4.69 14.65
C TYR A 16 15.90 5.91 14.06
N ILE A 17 16.11 6.94 14.86
CA ILE A 17 16.82 8.16 14.45
C ILE A 17 18.31 7.88 14.24
N LYS A 18 18.91 7.04 15.11
CA LYS A 18 20.34 6.71 15.04
C LYS A 18 20.70 5.89 13.79
N THR A 19 19.81 5.02 13.34
CA THR A 19 19.98 4.27 12.07
C THR A 19 19.85 5.14 10.82
N MET A 20 19.24 6.31 10.91
CA MET A 20 19.20 7.27 9.80
C MET A 20 20.45 8.13 9.66
N GLU A 21 21.24 8.29 10.74
CA GLU A 21 22.43 9.15 10.76
C GLU A 21 23.73 8.42 10.41
N GLU A 22 23.78 7.10 10.47
CA GLU A 22 24.96 6.29 10.16
C GLU A 22 24.95 5.76 8.72
N GLY A 23 25.14 6.65 7.73
CA GLY A 23 25.89 6.40 6.50
C GLY A 23 25.52 5.23 5.60
N GLN A 24 24.34 4.62 5.71
CA GLN A 24 23.79 3.78 4.66
C GLN A 24 22.78 4.62 3.88
N ASP A 25 23.07 4.82 2.60
CA ASP A 25 22.21 5.50 1.63
C ASP A 25 20.86 4.80 1.47
N TRP A 26 20.04 4.84 2.50
CA TRP A 26 18.62 4.56 2.43
C TRP A 26 17.91 5.79 1.82
N VAL A 27 18.39 6.21 0.66
CA VAL A 27 17.80 7.37 -0.02
C VAL A 27 16.49 6.93 -0.64
N TYR A 28 15.44 6.91 0.17
CA TYR A 28 14.10 6.91 -0.37
C TYR A 28 13.88 8.23 -1.13
N SER A 29 13.32 8.15 -2.33
CA SER A 29 12.90 9.33 -3.08
C SER A 29 11.90 10.15 -2.25
N ASP A 30 11.74 11.43 -2.55
CA ASP A 30 10.78 12.27 -1.87
C ASP A 30 9.34 11.76 -2.07
N ILE A 31 9.07 11.10 -3.19
CA ILE A 31 7.78 10.46 -3.47
C ILE A 31 7.54 9.29 -2.50
N VAL A 32 8.53 8.44 -2.25
CA VAL A 32 8.42 7.35 -1.28
C VAL A 32 8.18 7.88 0.13
N LYS A 33 8.91 8.92 0.53
CA LYS A 33 8.72 9.57 1.83
C LYS A 33 7.32 10.16 1.97
N ASP A 34 6.81 10.81 0.93
CA ASP A 34 5.47 11.38 0.94
C ASP A 34 4.39 10.29 1.04
N HIS A 35 4.48 9.21 0.26
CA HIS A 35 3.54 8.09 0.35
C HIS A 35 3.61 7.34 1.69
N PHE A 36 4.75 7.33 2.35
CA PHE A 36 4.89 6.77 3.69
C PHE A 36 4.27 7.67 4.77
N LEU A 37 4.53 8.98 4.70
CA LEU A 37 4.07 9.94 5.71
C LEU A 37 2.59 10.32 5.52
N ASN A 38 2.11 10.31 4.30
CA ASN A 38 0.74 10.67 3.90
C ASN A 38 0.14 9.55 3.02
N PRO A 39 -0.07 8.34 3.56
CA PRO A 39 -0.52 7.20 2.76
C PRO A 39 -1.91 7.45 2.18
N ARG A 40 -2.03 7.30 0.84
CA ARG A 40 -3.29 7.45 0.11
C ARG A 40 -4.16 6.22 0.32
N ASN A 41 -5.45 6.46 0.44
CA ASN A 41 -6.46 5.41 0.56
C ASN A 41 -6.25 4.44 1.75
N PHE A 42 -5.45 4.81 2.73
CA PHE A 42 -5.31 4.04 3.96
C PHE A 42 -6.65 4.00 4.70
N LEU A 43 -7.09 2.81 5.12
CA LEU A 43 -8.35 2.66 5.83
C LEU A 43 -8.18 3.05 7.31
N MET A 44 -8.70 4.22 7.65
CA MET A 44 -8.77 4.67 9.03
C MET A 44 -10.06 4.17 9.68
N GLY A 45 -9.96 3.70 10.93
CA GLY A 45 -11.12 3.31 11.72
C GLY A 45 -11.66 1.91 11.41
N ASP A 46 -12.98 1.77 11.53
CA ASP A 46 -13.68 0.49 11.41
C ASP A 46 -13.74 -0.01 9.96
N GLU A 47 -13.31 -1.25 9.77
CA GLU A 47 -13.30 -1.93 8.47
C GLU A 47 -14.73 -2.15 7.94
N SER A 48 -15.67 -2.42 8.84
CA SER A 48 -17.07 -2.68 8.47
C SER A 48 -17.76 -1.44 7.88
N ALA A 49 -17.34 -0.24 8.27
CA ALA A 49 -17.91 1.01 7.79
C ALA A 49 -17.61 1.26 6.31
N PHE A 50 -16.55 0.69 5.76
CA PHE A 50 -16.21 0.85 4.35
C PHE A 50 -17.12 0.06 3.41
N GLN A 51 -17.71 -1.05 3.89
CA GLN A 51 -18.60 -1.92 3.09
C GLN A 51 -17.97 -2.34 1.75
N ALA A 52 -16.80 -2.97 1.82
CA ALA A 52 -16.11 -3.47 0.64
C ALA A 52 -16.90 -4.57 -0.07
N ASP A 53 -16.85 -4.60 -1.40
CA ASP A 53 -17.41 -5.70 -2.20
C ASP A 53 -16.53 -6.96 -2.13
N ALA A 54 -15.24 -6.78 -1.92
CA ALA A 54 -14.29 -7.87 -1.65
C ALA A 54 -13.09 -7.39 -0.85
N VAL A 55 -12.48 -8.33 -0.13
CA VAL A 55 -11.29 -8.09 0.70
C VAL A 55 -10.23 -9.12 0.37
N GLY A 56 -9.09 -8.66 -0.12
CA GLY A 56 -7.89 -9.48 -0.30
C GLY A 56 -7.03 -9.46 0.96
N LEU A 57 -6.45 -10.60 1.29
CA LEU A 57 -5.58 -10.76 2.44
C LEU A 57 -4.39 -11.63 2.07
N VAL A 58 -3.21 -11.09 2.19
CA VAL A 58 -1.95 -11.81 2.00
C VAL A 58 -0.97 -11.50 3.13
N GLY A 59 0.01 -12.37 3.28
CA GLY A 59 1.06 -12.23 4.28
C GLY A 59 0.95 -13.25 5.39
N ASN A 60 1.98 -13.28 6.21
CA ASN A 60 2.10 -14.20 7.34
C ASN A 60 2.09 -13.41 8.65
N PRO A 61 1.06 -13.57 9.51
CA PRO A 61 1.01 -12.88 10.80
C PRO A 61 2.19 -13.24 11.72
N ILE A 62 2.82 -14.40 11.52
CA ILE A 62 4.00 -14.82 12.29
C ILE A 62 5.22 -13.96 11.94
N CYS A 63 5.36 -13.55 10.67
CA CYS A 63 6.45 -12.67 10.19
C CYS A 63 6.14 -11.18 10.36
N GLY A 64 4.91 -10.83 10.79
CA GLY A 64 4.47 -9.46 10.96
C GLY A 64 4.09 -8.70 9.69
N ASP A 65 4.30 -9.30 8.52
CA ASP A 65 3.92 -8.70 7.24
C ASP A 65 2.53 -9.20 6.83
N GLN A 66 1.54 -8.34 6.98
CA GLN A 66 0.17 -8.60 6.55
C GLN A 66 -0.35 -7.44 5.73
N MET A 67 -0.99 -7.75 4.60
CA MET A 67 -1.63 -6.77 3.73
C MET A 67 -3.09 -7.13 3.53
N LYS A 68 -3.98 -6.20 3.88
CA LYS A 68 -5.40 -6.25 3.56
C LYS A 68 -5.75 -5.20 2.51
N MET A 69 -6.44 -5.61 1.46
CA MET A 69 -6.91 -4.75 0.38
C MET A 69 -8.42 -4.84 0.29
N TYR A 70 -9.10 -3.72 0.36
CA TYR A 70 -10.56 -3.59 0.29
C TYR A 70 -10.92 -2.89 -1.00
N ILE A 71 -11.77 -3.50 -1.82
CA ILE A 71 -12.22 -2.92 -3.09
C ILE A 71 -13.73 -2.76 -3.13
N LYS A 72 -14.17 -1.66 -3.75
CA LYS A 72 -15.53 -1.48 -4.26
C LYS A 72 -15.48 -1.48 -5.77
N VAL A 73 -16.39 -2.20 -6.40
CA VAL A 73 -16.42 -2.36 -7.84
C VAL A 73 -17.76 -1.84 -8.37
N ASP A 74 -17.68 -0.97 -9.36
CA ASP A 74 -18.86 -0.59 -10.15
C ASP A 74 -19.22 -1.75 -11.08
N SER A 75 -20.33 -2.41 -10.79
CA SER A 75 -20.79 -3.58 -11.57
C SER A 75 -21.21 -3.26 -13.01
N ALA A 76 -21.46 -1.99 -13.33
CA ALA A 76 -21.82 -1.59 -14.70
C ALA A 76 -20.58 -1.44 -15.58
N THR A 77 -19.44 -1.03 -15.04
CA THR A 77 -18.20 -0.74 -15.77
C THR A 77 -17.08 -1.72 -15.47
N ASP A 78 -17.26 -2.59 -14.49
CA ASP A 78 -16.22 -3.50 -13.95
C ASP A 78 -14.95 -2.76 -13.46
N CYS A 79 -15.12 -1.50 -13.06
CA CYS A 79 -14.04 -0.65 -12.57
C CYS A 79 -13.98 -0.62 -11.04
N ILE A 80 -12.78 -0.51 -10.51
CA ILE A 80 -12.56 -0.26 -9.08
C ILE A 80 -12.99 1.18 -8.76
N SER A 81 -14.17 1.33 -8.19
CA SER A 81 -14.75 2.63 -7.83
C SER A 81 -14.11 3.23 -6.58
N ASP A 82 -13.74 2.40 -5.64
CA ASP A 82 -12.94 2.81 -4.47
C ASP A 82 -12.06 1.66 -3.99
N ILE A 83 -10.96 2.01 -3.37
CA ILE A 83 -9.97 1.07 -2.85
C ILE A 83 -9.42 1.60 -1.52
N ARG A 84 -9.32 0.72 -0.53
CA ARG A 84 -8.71 1.00 0.76
C ARG A 84 -7.77 -0.13 1.13
N TRP A 85 -6.89 0.12 2.05
CA TRP A 85 -5.94 -0.89 2.50
C TRP A 85 -5.48 -0.65 3.94
N LYS A 86 -5.03 -1.74 4.56
CA LYS A 86 -4.32 -1.75 5.85
C LYS A 86 -3.12 -2.67 5.76
N THR A 87 -2.06 -2.33 6.45
CA THR A 87 -0.87 -3.18 6.56
C THR A 87 -0.22 -3.07 7.94
N TYR A 88 0.48 -4.11 8.32
CA TYR A 88 1.41 -4.13 9.45
C TYR A 88 2.88 -4.20 8.95
N GLY A 89 3.13 -3.91 7.69
CA GLY A 89 4.45 -3.97 7.07
C GLY A 89 5.34 -2.75 7.34
N CYS A 90 6.50 -2.75 6.70
CA CYS A 90 7.51 -1.70 6.80
C CYS A 90 7.12 -0.43 6.00
N ALA A 91 7.92 0.63 6.11
CA ALA A 91 7.72 1.88 5.39
C ALA A 91 7.61 1.70 3.86
N SER A 92 8.41 0.79 3.28
CA SER A 92 8.34 0.46 1.85
C SER A 92 7.01 -0.23 1.48
N ALA A 93 6.47 -1.10 2.35
CA ALA A 93 5.17 -1.73 2.14
C ALA A 93 4.04 -0.69 2.19
N ILE A 94 4.11 0.27 3.09
CA ILE A 94 3.15 1.38 3.18
C ILE A 94 3.23 2.24 1.92
N ALA A 95 4.41 2.68 1.51
CA ALA A 95 4.58 3.54 0.35
C ALA A 95 4.16 2.85 -0.95
N SER A 96 4.55 1.59 -1.16
CA SER A 96 4.21 0.84 -2.37
C SER A 96 2.71 0.53 -2.46
N THR A 97 2.05 0.22 -1.34
CA THR A 97 0.62 -0.03 -1.34
C THR A 97 -0.18 1.27 -1.52
N SER A 98 0.28 2.37 -0.94
CA SER A 98 -0.27 3.70 -1.17
C SER A 98 -0.24 4.05 -2.67
N ALA A 99 0.91 3.87 -3.33
CA ALA A 99 1.06 4.08 -4.77
C ALA A 99 0.17 3.15 -5.59
N LEU A 100 0.17 1.84 -5.29
CA LEU A 100 -0.67 0.86 -5.95
C LEU A 100 -2.16 1.24 -5.87
N SER A 101 -2.62 1.70 -4.72
CA SER A 101 -4.01 2.10 -4.53
C SER A 101 -4.42 3.28 -5.42
N GLU A 102 -3.53 4.23 -5.66
CA GLU A 102 -3.77 5.33 -6.60
C GLU A 102 -3.76 4.85 -8.05
N ILE A 103 -2.81 4.00 -8.42
CA ILE A 103 -2.70 3.46 -9.78
C ILE A 103 -3.91 2.59 -10.13
N ALA A 104 -4.41 1.79 -9.19
CA ALA A 104 -5.50 0.84 -9.41
C ALA A 104 -6.90 1.49 -9.38
N LYS A 105 -7.07 2.56 -8.64
CA LYS A 105 -8.37 3.25 -8.53
C LYS A 105 -8.83 3.79 -9.88
N GLY A 106 -10.07 3.46 -10.27
CA GLY A 106 -10.66 3.86 -11.54
C GLY A 106 -10.31 2.95 -12.73
N LYS A 107 -9.43 1.96 -12.55
CA LYS A 107 -9.13 0.96 -13.57
C LYS A 107 -10.15 -0.17 -13.55
N THR A 108 -10.33 -0.83 -14.68
CA THR A 108 -11.06 -2.10 -14.74
C THR A 108 -10.31 -3.18 -13.96
N LEU A 109 -11.03 -4.22 -13.53
CA LEU A 109 -10.41 -5.35 -12.83
C LEU A 109 -9.29 -6.01 -13.66
N ASP A 110 -9.47 -6.11 -14.97
CA ASP A 110 -8.45 -6.69 -15.86
C ASP A 110 -7.21 -5.80 -16.01
N GLU A 111 -7.39 -4.48 -16.05
CA GLU A 111 -6.28 -3.53 -16.06
C GLU A 111 -5.55 -3.51 -14.72
N ALA A 112 -6.29 -3.59 -13.61
CA ALA A 112 -5.71 -3.64 -12.28
C ALA A 112 -4.84 -4.89 -12.07
N LEU A 113 -5.25 -6.04 -12.61
CA LEU A 113 -4.45 -7.29 -12.58
C LEU A 113 -3.16 -7.22 -13.40
N LYS A 114 -3.05 -6.30 -14.35
CA LYS A 114 -1.84 -6.09 -15.17
C LYS A 114 -0.81 -5.17 -14.52
N ILE A 115 -1.17 -4.48 -13.43
CA ILE A 115 -0.23 -3.64 -12.70
C ILE A 115 0.87 -4.54 -12.13
N THR A 116 2.11 -4.22 -12.45
CA THR A 116 3.26 -5.00 -11.99
C THR A 116 3.97 -4.31 -10.81
N ALA A 117 4.79 -5.07 -10.09
CA ALA A 117 5.64 -4.49 -9.06
C ALA A 117 6.60 -3.43 -9.64
N LYS A 118 6.97 -3.59 -10.93
CA LYS A 118 7.78 -2.59 -11.64
C LYS A 118 7.02 -1.28 -11.86
N ASP A 119 5.73 -1.31 -12.19
CA ASP A 119 4.94 -0.10 -12.37
C ASP A 119 4.84 0.70 -11.07
N ILE A 120 4.73 0.00 -9.93
CA ILE A 120 4.74 0.61 -8.60
C ILE A 120 6.09 1.24 -8.29
N ASP A 121 7.18 0.52 -8.61
CA ASP A 121 8.55 0.98 -8.40
C ASP A 121 8.86 2.21 -9.27
N ASP A 122 8.49 2.17 -10.54
CA ASP A 122 8.65 3.30 -11.48
C ASP A 122 7.85 4.54 -11.00
N TYR A 123 6.65 4.34 -10.48
CA TYR A 123 5.81 5.41 -9.92
C TYR A 123 6.45 6.08 -8.69
N LEU A 124 7.07 5.29 -7.83
CA LEU A 124 7.74 5.78 -6.62
C LEU A 124 9.16 6.34 -6.86
N GLY A 125 9.69 6.21 -8.09
CA GLY A 125 11.03 6.67 -8.42
C GLY A 125 12.14 5.75 -7.91
N THR A 126 11.88 4.45 -7.99
CA THR A 126 12.78 3.34 -7.66
C THR A 126 13.02 3.12 -6.16
N LEU A 127 12.54 1.98 -5.69
CA LEU A 127 12.82 1.47 -4.34
C LEU A 127 14.21 0.80 -4.29
N PRO A 128 14.87 0.76 -3.13
CA PRO A 128 16.06 -0.05 -2.95
C PRO A 128 15.79 -1.51 -3.33
N LYS A 129 16.72 -2.14 -4.07
CA LYS A 129 16.54 -3.49 -4.63
C LYS A 129 16.04 -4.54 -3.62
N HIS A 130 16.54 -4.46 -2.38
CA HIS A 130 16.15 -5.38 -1.32
C HIS A 130 14.72 -5.13 -0.74
N LYS A 131 14.06 -4.04 -1.16
CA LYS A 131 12.69 -3.70 -0.77
C LYS A 131 11.66 -3.94 -1.88
N PHE A 132 12.07 -4.39 -3.05
CA PHE A 132 11.20 -4.65 -4.19
C PHE A 132 10.08 -5.67 -3.87
N HIS A 133 10.34 -6.65 -2.98
CA HIS A 133 9.33 -7.62 -2.56
C HIS A 133 8.12 -6.99 -1.84
N CYS A 134 8.27 -5.80 -1.27
CA CYS A 134 7.15 -5.09 -0.63
C CYS A 134 6.08 -4.68 -1.64
N SER A 135 6.47 -4.37 -2.90
CA SER A 135 5.53 -4.07 -3.97
C SER A 135 4.76 -5.30 -4.44
N ILE A 136 5.35 -6.48 -4.34
CA ILE A 136 4.70 -7.75 -4.68
C ILE A 136 3.56 -8.04 -3.70
N LEU A 137 3.76 -7.80 -2.42
CA LEU A 137 2.75 -8.08 -1.38
C LEU A 137 1.45 -7.29 -1.61
N GLY A 138 1.56 -6.00 -1.96
CA GLY A 138 0.40 -5.17 -2.29
C GLY A 138 -0.34 -5.66 -3.54
N HIS A 139 0.41 -6.01 -4.58
CA HIS A 139 -0.13 -6.56 -5.82
C HIS A 139 -0.89 -7.88 -5.57
N ASP A 140 -0.32 -8.79 -4.78
CA ASP A 140 -0.94 -10.08 -4.47
C ASP A 140 -2.23 -9.90 -3.65
N ALA A 141 -2.26 -8.93 -2.74
CA ALA A 141 -3.48 -8.59 -1.99
C ALA A 141 -4.58 -8.04 -2.89
N LEU A 142 -4.24 -7.20 -3.86
CA LEU A 142 -5.19 -6.70 -4.86
C LEU A 142 -5.72 -7.83 -5.74
N LYS A 143 -4.85 -8.71 -6.20
CA LYS A 143 -5.22 -9.90 -6.98
C LYS A 143 -6.18 -10.80 -6.19
N ASP A 144 -5.88 -11.11 -4.94
CA ASP A 144 -6.75 -11.91 -4.07
C ASP A 144 -8.13 -11.26 -3.89
N ALA A 145 -8.19 -9.93 -3.72
CA ALA A 145 -9.45 -9.20 -3.63
C ALA A 145 -10.28 -9.32 -4.92
N ILE A 146 -9.66 -9.17 -6.09
CA ILE A 146 -10.33 -9.28 -7.40
C ILE A 146 -10.83 -10.70 -7.64
N GLU A 147 -10.03 -11.71 -7.33
CA GLU A 147 -10.42 -13.13 -7.47
C GLU A 147 -11.64 -13.46 -6.59
N LYS A 148 -11.64 -13.00 -5.33
CA LYS A 148 -12.78 -13.17 -4.42
C LYS A 148 -14.03 -12.44 -4.89
N TYR A 149 -13.88 -11.22 -5.42
CA TYR A 149 -15.00 -10.49 -6.02
C TYR A 149 -15.62 -11.27 -7.18
N ARG A 150 -14.82 -11.78 -8.10
CA ARG A 150 -15.28 -12.56 -9.25
C ARG A 150 -15.95 -13.86 -8.82
N ALA A 151 -15.40 -14.56 -7.83
CA ALA A 151 -16.00 -15.77 -7.28
C ALA A 151 -17.36 -15.51 -6.62
N SER A 152 -17.58 -14.35 -6.03
CA SER A 152 -18.87 -13.98 -5.40
C SER A 152 -19.96 -13.64 -6.41
N LYS A 153 -19.61 -13.43 -7.69
CA LYS A 153 -20.55 -13.10 -8.78
C LYS A 153 -20.95 -14.32 -9.62
N GLN A 154 -20.30 -15.47 -9.40
CA GLN A 154 -20.64 -16.75 -10.03
C GLN A 154 -21.74 -17.46 -9.21
#